data_a16aac85d9b331c088125ba333543ed9
#
_entry.id   a16aac85d9b331c088125ba333543ed9
#
_cell.length_a   1.000
_cell.length_b   1.000
_cell.length_c   1.000
_cell.angle_alpha   90.00
_cell.angle_beta   90.00
_cell.angle_gamma   90.00
#
_symmetry.space_group_name_H-M   'P 1'
#
loop_
_entity.id
_entity.type
_entity.pdbx_description
1 polymer ?
#
loop_
_entity_poly.entity_id
_entity_poly.type
_entity_poly.pdbx_seq_one_letter_code
_entity_poly.pdbx_strand_id
1 'polypeptide(L)'
;MSKTEQNLRDAFAGESQANRKYLAFAKKAERDGYTQVAKLFRAAAEAETVHAHAHLKALGEIGSTTDNLKVAVAGETHEFKSMYPVMIEEAKKEGNKTAERSFTFANEVEKIHAQLYQKALNNLDSLEEADYYVCSVCGMTVENEPPDKCPVCGAKASAFFKVD
;
A
#
# COMPACT_ATOMS: atom_id res chain seq x y z
N MET A 1 -10.36 14.12 -20.89
CA MET A 1 -10.01 14.55 -19.51
C MET A 1 -9.91 16.08 -19.50
N SER A 2 -10.60 16.75 -18.58
CA SER A 2 -10.49 18.20 -18.42
C SER A 2 -9.20 18.58 -17.70
N LYS A 3 -8.79 19.87 -17.80
CA LYS A 3 -7.62 20.37 -17.05
C LYS A 3 -7.81 20.27 -15.54
N THR A 4 -9.04 20.52 -15.05
CA THR A 4 -9.38 20.39 -13.62
C THR A 4 -9.29 18.94 -13.15
N GLU A 5 -9.77 17.99 -13.94
CA GLU A 5 -9.66 16.57 -13.63
C GLU A 5 -8.18 16.13 -13.56
N GLN A 6 -7.35 16.55 -14.51
CA GLN A 6 -5.92 16.28 -14.46
C GLN A 6 -5.28 16.89 -13.20
N ASN A 7 -5.61 18.15 -12.86
CA ASN A 7 -5.10 18.79 -11.65
C ASN A 7 -5.51 18.05 -10.37
N LEU A 8 -6.74 17.52 -10.28
CA LEU A 8 -7.18 16.72 -9.14
C LEU A 8 -6.38 15.40 -9.01
N ARG A 9 -6.08 14.74 -10.13
CA ARG A 9 -5.24 13.54 -10.15
C ARG A 9 -3.81 13.84 -9.70
N ASP A 10 -3.23 14.91 -10.20
CA ASP A 10 -1.88 15.33 -9.85
C ASP A 10 -1.81 15.72 -8.36
N ALA A 11 -2.82 16.42 -7.85
CA ALA A 11 -2.93 16.77 -6.43
C ALA A 11 -3.09 15.50 -5.56
N PHE A 12 -4.01 14.59 -5.90
CA PHE A 12 -4.17 13.32 -5.19
C PHE A 12 -2.85 12.53 -5.12
N ALA A 13 -2.13 12.44 -6.22
CA ALA A 13 -0.84 11.76 -6.26
C ALA A 13 0.20 12.46 -5.38
N GLY A 14 0.26 13.79 -5.40
CA GLY A 14 1.15 14.60 -4.58
C GLY A 14 0.92 14.39 -3.09
N GLU A 15 -0.33 14.55 -2.64
CA GLU A 15 -0.69 14.43 -1.22
C GLU A 15 -0.52 12.99 -0.71
N SER A 16 -0.84 11.99 -1.52
CA SER A 16 -0.61 10.58 -1.19
C SER A 16 0.87 10.27 -0.98
N GLN A 17 1.75 10.81 -1.83
CA GLN A 17 3.20 10.67 -1.67
C GLN A 17 3.72 11.44 -0.44
N ALA A 18 3.24 12.66 -0.20
CA ALA A 18 3.60 13.47 0.95
C ALA A 18 3.26 12.75 2.26
N ASN A 19 2.05 12.21 2.36
CA ASN A 19 1.61 11.39 3.50
C ASN A 19 2.62 10.29 3.82
N ARG A 20 2.95 9.43 2.83
CA ARG A 20 3.88 8.30 3.04
C ARG A 20 5.29 8.75 3.41
N LYS A 21 5.79 9.83 2.80
CA LYS A 21 7.09 10.41 3.13
C LYS A 21 7.12 10.95 4.56
N TYR A 22 6.09 11.70 4.97
CA TYR A 22 6.04 12.29 6.31
C TYR A 22 5.96 11.24 7.41
N LEU A 23 5.21 10.15 7.22
CA LEU A 23 5.22 9.02 8.16
C LEU A 23 6.61 8.37 8.28
N ALA A 24 7.34 8.24 7.18
CA ALA A 24 8.71 7.72 7.20
C ALA A 24 9.67 8.72 7.89
N PHE A 25 9.53 10.03 7.63
CA PHE A 25 10.32 11.08 8.26
C PHE A 25 10.04 11.18 9.75
N ALA A 26 8.78 11.00 10.19
CA ALA A 26 8.42 10.94 11.61
C ALA A 26 9.18 9.82 12.34
N LYS A 27 9.21 8.61 11.77
CA LYS A 27 9.97 7.48 12.32
C LYS A 27 11.48 7.77 12.39
N LYS A 28 12.03 8.51 11.43
CA LYS A 28 13.45 8.91 11.45
C LYS A 28 13.70 9.96 12.53
N ALA A 29 12.86 10.99 12.60
CA ALA A 29 12.99 12.04 13.62
C ALA A 29 12.89 11.48 15.05
N GLU A 30 12.02 10.51 15.27
CA GLU A 30 11.89 9.80 16.55
C GLU A 30 13.19 9.09 16.95
N ARG A 31 13.79 8.34 16.02
CA ARG A 31 15.08 7.65 16.23
C ARG A 31 16.24 8.62 16.48
N ASP A 32 16.16 9.82 15.93
CA ASP A 32 17.16 10.88 16.11
C ASP A 32 16.94 11.69 17.39
N GLY A 33 15.86 11.42 18.15
CA GLY A 33 15.53 12.12 19.40
C GLY A 33 14.71 13.41 19.21
N TYR A 34 14.31 13.75 17.98
CA TYR A 34 13.52 14.95 17.67
C TYR A 34 12.01 14.70 17.81
N THR A 35 11.56 14.38 19.00
CA THR A 35 10.16 13.97 19.27
C THR A 35 9.12 14.98 18.80
N GLN A 36 9.38 16.31 18.98
CA GLN A 36 8.43 17.32 18.54
C GLN A 36 8.35 17.44 17.01
N VAL A 37 9.47 17.25 16.30
CA VAL A 37 9.50 17.19 14.83
C VAL A 37 8.75 15.94 14.34
N ALA A 38 8.92 14.80 14.99
CA ALA A 38 8.18 13.59 14.68
C ALA A 38 6.66 13.78 14.81
N LYS A 39 6.22 14.48 15.87
CA LYS A 39 4.79 14.84 16.04
C LYS A 39 4.29 15.73 14.92
N LEU A 40 5.08 16.74 14.52
CA LEU A 40 4.72 17.62 13.41
C LEU A 40 4.57 16.85 12.10
N PHE A 41 5.50 15.95 11.77
CA PHE A 41 5.40 15.11 10.59
C PHE A 41 4.15 14.22 10.61
N ARG A 42 3.80 13.63 11.75
CA ARG A 42 2.56 12.85 11.87
C ARG A 42 1.31 13.70 11.67
N ALA A 43 1.27 14.89 12.29
CA ALA A 43 0.14 15.80 12.11
C ALA A 43 -0.02 16.26 10.65
N ALA A 44 1.08 16.58 9.98
CA ALA A 44 1.07 16.88 8.56
C ALA A 44 0.58 15.68 7.72
N ALA A 45 1.07 14.47 8.01
CA ALA A 45 0.61 13.26 7.30
C ALA A 45 -0.90 13.05 7.42
N GLU A 46 -1.50 13.29 8.59
CA GLU A 46 -2.97 13.24 8.76
C GLU A 46 -3.68 14.32 7.92
N ALA A 47 -3.12 15.53 7.84
CA ALA A 47 -3.68 16.59 6.98
C ALA A 47 -3.64 16.17 5.50
N GLU A 48 -2.53 15.57 5.03
CA GLU A 48 -2.42 15.10 3.65
C GLU A 48 -3.37 13.92 3.35
N THR A 49 -3.73 13.12 4.35
CA THR A 49 -4.81 12.12 4.21
C THR A 49 -6.15 12.80 3.90
N VAL A 50 -6.47 13.89 4.62
CA VAL A 50 -7.71 14.65 4.39
C VAL A 50 -7.73 15.25 2.98
N HIS A 51 -6.62 15.86 2.54
CA HIS A 51 -6.50 16.45 1.21
C HIS A 51 -6.64 15.38 0.11
N ALA A 52 -5.89 14.29 0.20
CA ALA A 52 -5.95 13.20 -0.77
C ALA A 52 -7.37 12.62 -0.91
N HIS A 53 -8.05 12.34 0.20
CA HIS A 53 -9.43 11.86 0.18
C HIS A 53 -10.42 12.88 -0.41
N ALA A 54 -10.22 14.18 -0.15
CA ALA A 54 -11.05 15.23 -0.74
C ALA A 54 -10.89 15.28 -2.27
N HIS A 55 -9.66 15.17 -2.78
CA HIS A 55 -9.40 15.13 -4.22
C HIS A 55 -9.97 13.88 -4.88
N LEU A 56 -9.80 12.71 -4.26
CA LEU A 56 -10.37 11.45 -4.74
C LEU A 56 -11.91 11.50 -4.79
N LYS A 57 -12.53 12.08 -3.77
CA LYS A 57 -13.98 12.30 -3.74
C LYS A 57 -14.43 13.27 -4.84
N ALA A 58 -13.69 14.35 -5.07
CA ALA A 58 -13.99 15.33 -6.12
C ALA A 58 -13.86 14.73 -7.53
N LEU A 59 -13.00 13.73 -7.72
CA LEU A 59 -12.88 12.94 -8.94
C LEU A 59 -14.04 11.96 -9.14
N GLY A 60 -14.85 11.69 -8.10
CA GLY A 60 -15.93 10.68 -8.16
C GLY A 60 -15.41 9.24 -8.19
N GLU A 61 -14.18 8.99 -7.74
CA GLU A 61 -13.52 7.68 -7.80
C GLU A 61 -13.77 6.81 -6.55
N ILE A 62 -14.60 7.27 -5.63
CA ILE A 62 -15.09 6.44 -4.51
C ILE A 62 -16.50 5.97 -4.87
N GLY A 63 -16.60 4.77 -5.39
CA GLY A 63 -17.85 4.13 -5.80
C GLY A 63 -18.48 3.30 -4.68
N SER A 64 -19.37 2.39 -5.09
CA SER A 64 -19.89 1.35 -4.18
C SER A 64 -18.75 0.43 -3.71
N THR A 65 -18.95 -0.28 -2.59
CA THR A 65 -17.97 -1.28 -2.12
C THR A 65 -17.59 -2.28 -3.21
N THR A 66 -18.59 -2.75 -3.95
CA THR A 66 -18.38 -3.65 -5.10
C THR A 66 -17.50 -3.02 -6.18
N ASP A 67 -17.74 -1.75 -6.53
CA ASP A 67 -16.95 -1.06 -7.56
C ASP A 67 -15.54 -0.78 -7.07
N ASN A 68 -15.38 -0.39 -5.80
CA ASN A 68 -14.06 -0.18 -5.19
C ASN A 68 -13.25 -1.48 -5.14
N LEU A 69 -13.88 -2.62 -4.83
CA LEU A 69 -13.22 -3.93 -4.87
C LEU A 69 -12.77 -4.31 -6.29
N LYS A 70 -13.58 -4.03 -7.31
CA LYS A 70 -13.18 -4.26 -8.71
C LYS A 70 -11.98 -3.41 -9.10
N VAL A 71 -11.96 -2.14 -8.69
CA VAL A 71 -10.82 -1.23 -8.91
C VAL A 71 -9.57 -1.76 -8.22
N ALA A 72 -9.69 -2.21 -6.96
CA ALA A 72 -8.57 -2.78 -6.22
C ALA A 72 -8.03 -4.05 -6.91
N VAL A 73 -8.90 -5.01 -7.26
CA VAL A 73 -8.49 -6.22 -8.01
C VAL A 73 -7.77 -5.88 -9.31
N ALA A 74 -8.28 -4.90 -10.05
CA ALA A 74 -7.67 -4.48 -11.31
C ALA A 74 -6.31 -3.81 -11.10
N GLY A 75 -6.18 -2.95 -10.07
CA GLY A 75 -4.94 -2.28 -9.70
C GLY A 75 -3.84 -3.28 -9.33
N GLU A 76 -4.09 -4.12 -8.31
CA GLU A 76 -3.13 -5.13 -7.86
C GLU A 76 -2.75 -6.11 -8.99
N THR A 77 -3.74 -6.47 -9.85
CA THR A 77 -3.48 -7.34 -11.00
C THR A 77 -2.55 -6.66 -12.02
N HIS A 78 -2.76 -5.38 -12.30
CA HIS A 78 -1.86 -4.61 -13.16
C HIS A 78 -0.45 -4.54 -12.58
N GLU A 79 -0.33 -4.31 -11.28
CA GLU A 79 0.96 -4.19 -10.60
C GLU A 79 1.78 -5.47 -10.73
N PHE A 80 1.22 -6.62 -10.35
CA PHE A 80 1.99 -7.85 -10.39
C PHE A 80 2.16 -8.48 -11.78
N LYS A 81 1.27 -8.17 -12.75
CA LYS A 81 1.38 -8.72 -14.12
C LYS A 81 2.17 -7.86 -15.07
N SER A 82 2.13 -6.54 -14.90
CA SER A 82 2.61 -5.60 -15.92
C SER A 82 3.64 -4.62 -15.39
N MET A 83 3.43 -4.04 -14.21
CA MET A 83 4.26 -2.97 -13.67
C MET A 83 5.55 -3.51 -13.03
N TYR A 84 5.44 -4.30 -11.98
CA TYR A 84 6.62 -4.80 -11.25
C TYR A 84 7.52 -5.72 -12.06
N PRO A 85 7.03 -6.63 -12.92
CA PRO A 85 7.93 -7.44 -13.74
C PRO A 85 8.90 -6.63 -14.58
N VAL A 86 8.44 -5.54 -15.19
CA VAL A 86 9.29 -4.63 -15.97
C VAL A 86 10.31 -3.92 -15.07
N MET A 87 9.87 -3.41 -13.92
CA MET A 87 10.75 -2.71 -12.95
C MET A 87 11.83 -3.65 -12.40
N ILE A 88 11.49 -4.91 -12.13
CA ILE A 88 12.44 -5.93 -11.66
C ILE A 88 13.52 -6.19 -12.72
N GLU A 89 13.13 -6.35 -13.98
CA GLU A 89 14.09 -6.57 -15.07
C GLU A 89 15.02 -5.37 -15.28
N GLU A 90 14.51 -4.15 -15.20
CA GLU A 90 15.33 -2.95 -15.28
C GLU A 90 16.30 -2.85 -14.09
N ALA A 91 15.84 -3.09 -12.87
CA ALA A 91 16.70 -3.09 -11.68
C ALA A 91 17.83 -4.14 -11.77
N LYS A 92 17.55 -5.31 -12.35
CA LYS A 92 18.56 -6.35 -12.64
C LYS A 92 19.59 -5.87 -13.65
N LYS A 93 19.16 -5.26 -14.77
CA LYS A 93 20.05 -4.73 -15.82
C LYS A 93 20.98 -3.65 -15.27
N GLU A 94 20.45 -2.78 -14.41
CA GLU A 94 21.22 -1.73 -13.75
C GLU A 94 22.09 -2.22 -12.57
N GLY A 95 21.94 -3.48 -12.15
CA GLY A 95 22.65 -4.05 -11.00
C GLY A 95 22.18 -3.49 -9.65
N ASN A 96 21.01 -2.84 -9.60
CA ASN A 96 20.45 -2.24 -8.39
C ASN A 96 19.73 -3.29 -7.53
N LYS A 97 20.49 -4.01 -6.72
CA LYS A 97 19.97 -5.09 -5.86
C LYS A 97 18.95 -4.64 -4.82
N THR A 98 19.04 -3.40 -4.36
CA THR A 98 18.08 -2.83 -3.39
C THR A 98 16.72 -2.60 -4.05
N ALA A 99 16.69 -2.01 -5.23
CA ALA A 99 15.45 -1.82 -6.00
C ALA A 99 14.87 -3.17 -6.46
N GLU A 100 15.71 -4.07 -7.00
CA GLU A 100 15.30 -5.43 -7.40
C GLU A 100 14.58 -6.16 -6.26
N ARG A 101 15.16 -6.15 -5.05
CA ARG A 101 14.55 -6.76 -3.87
C ARG A 101 13.22 -6.10 -3.49
N SER A 102 13.17 -4.76 -3.49
CA SER A 102 11.96 -4.00 -3.14
C SER A 102 10.82 -4.34 -4.10
N PHE A 103 11.08 -4.29 -5.41
CA PHE A 103 10.08 -4.60 -6.43
C PHE A 103 9.66 -6.08 -6.42
N THR A 104 10.60 -7.00 -6.17
CA THR A 104 10.28 -8.43 -6.07
C THR A 104 9.36 -8.71 -4.89
N PHE A 105 9.61 -8.13 -3.73
CA PHE A 105 8.76 -8.30 -2.56
C PHE A 105 7.36 -7.74 -2.81
N ALA A 106 7.25 -6.54 -3.35
CA ALA A 106 5.96 -5.95 -3.70
C ALA A 106 5.23 -6.84 -4.71
N ASN A 107 5.88 -7.24 -5.81
CA ASN A 107 5.27 -8.08 -6.84
C ASN A 107 4.65 -9.39 -6.27
N GLU A 108 5.30 -10.04 -5.33
CA GLU A 108 4.74 -11.25 -4.70
C GLU A 108 3.59 -10.92 -3.75
N VAL A 109 3.62 -9.76 -3.09
CA VAL A 109 2.56 -9.33 -2.18
C VAL A 109 1.31 -8.91 -2.95
N GLU A 110 1.44 -8.18 -4.07
CA GLU A 110 0.27 -7.73 -4.85
C GLU A 110 -0.52 -8.90 -5.48
N LYS A 111 0.13 -10.05 -5.71
CA LYS A 111 -0.59 -11.29 -6.06
C LYS A 111 -1.53 -11.75 -4.94
N ILE A 112 -1.09 -11.60 -3.69
CA ILE A 112 -1.86 -11.98 -2.49
C ILE A 112 -3.00 -10.99 -2.30
N HIS A 113 -2.73 -9.68 -2.41
CA HIS A 113 -3.75 -8.64 -2.31
C HIS A 113 -4.84 -8.83 -3.37
N ALA A 114 -4.48 -9.08 -4.63
CA ALA A 114 -5.44 -9.36 -5.69
C ALA A 114 -6.34 -10.56 -5.36
N GLN A 115 -5.80 -11.62 -4.75
CA GLN A 115 -6.56 -12.79 -4.33
C GLN A 115 -7.51 -12.47 -3.17
N LEU A 116 -7.06 -11.72 -2.16
CA LEU A 116 -7.87 -11.30 -1.02
C LEU A 116 -9.04 -10.41 -1.47
N TYR A 117 -8.78 -9.41 -2.31
CA TYR A 117 -9.83 -8.56 -2.88
C TYR A 117 -10.80 -9.34 -3.77
N GLN A 118 -10.29 -10.30 -4.57
CA GLN A 118 -11.17 -11.15 -5.39
C GLN A 118 -12.04 -12.07 -4.52
N LYS A 119 -11.48 -12.62 -3.42
CA LYS A 119 -12.25 -13.40 -2.42
C LYS A 119 -13.35 -12.55 -1.82
N ALA A 120 -13.04 -11.31 -1.41
CA ALA A 120 -14.01 -10.39 -0.84
C ALA A 120 -15.10 -10.01 -1.87
N LEU A 121 -14.72 -9.74 -3.12
CA LEU A 121 -15.67 -9.42 -4.19
C LEU A 121 -16.63 -10.57 -4.49
N ASN A 122 -16.14 -11.81 -4.48
CA ASN A 122 -16.95 -12.99 -4.77
C ASN A 122 -17.90 -13.38 -3.62
N ASN A 123 -17.61 -12.93 -2.39
CA ASN A 123 -18.32 -13.33 -1.17
C ASN A 123 -18.83 -12.13 -0.37
N LEU A 124 -19.11 -10.99 -1.01
CA LEU A 124 -19.35 -9.73 -0.31
C LEU A 124 -20.43 -9.83 0.78
N ASP A 125 -21.52 -10.54 0.52
CA ASP A 125 -22.64 -10.71 1.47
C ASP A 125 -22.41 -11.84 2.49
N SER A 126 -21.36 -12.64 2.32
CA SER A 126 -21.04 -13.83 3.14
C SER A 126 -19.57 -13.91 3.50
N LEU A 127 -18.84 -12.80 3.42
CA LEU A 127 -17.43 -12.75 3.78
C LEU A 127 -17.29 -13.03 5.28
N GLU A 128 -16.56 -14.08 5.60
CA GLU A 128 -16.31 -14.46 6.99
C GLU A 128 -15.45 -13.39 7.68
N GLU A 129 -15.74 -13.14 8.96
CA GLU A 129 -14.93 -12.27 9.79
C GLU A 129 -13.54 -12.88 10.00
N ALA A 130 -12.52 -12.09 9.76
CA ALA A 130 -11.13 -12.50 9.91
C ALA A 130 -10.28 -11.34 10.40
N ASP A 131 -9.30 -11.64 11.23
CA ASP A 131 -8.24 -10.70 11.56
C ASP A 131 -7.23 -10.63 10.41
N TYR A 132 -6.73 -9.44 10.12
CA TYR A 132 -5.68 -9.26 9.12
C TYR A 132 -4.35 -8.90 9.77
N TYR A 133 -3.29 -9.55 9.31
CA TYR A 133 -1.92 -9.29 9.76
C TYR A 133 -1.03 -8.91 8.58
N VAL A 134 -0.17 -7.92 8.77
CA VAL A 134 0.73 -7.40 7.74
C VAL A 134 2.18 -7.55 8.17
N CYS A 135 3.00 -8.13 7.31
CA CYS A 135 4.44 -8.23 7.52
C CYS A 135 5.10 -6.84 7.37
N SER A 136 5.72 -6.33 8.43
CA SER A 136 6.40 -5.03 8.45
C SER A 136 7.63 -4.93 7.53
N VAL A 137 8.08 -6.07 6.97
CA VAL A 137 9.26 -6.14 6.10
C VAL A 137 8.88 -6.07 4.62
N CYS A 138 7.83 -6.80 4.19
CA CYS A 138 7.48 -6.89 2.77
C CYS A 138 6.03 -6.51 2.45
N GLY A 139 5.18 -6.30 3.47
CA GLY A 139 3.77 -5.99 3.25
C GLY A 139 2.85 -7.21 3.11
N MET A 140 3.39 -8.45 3.10
CA MET A 140 2.56 -9.65 2.98
C MET A 140 1.41 -9.61 3.97
N THR A 141 0.20 -9.77 3.47
CA THR A 141 -1.04 -9.75 4.23
C THR A 141 -1.60 -11.16 4.36
N VAL A 142 -1.99 -11.55 5.57
CA VAL A 142 -2.59 -12.85 5.87
C VAL A 142 -3.84 -12.68 6.73
N GLU A 143 -4.76 -13.65 6.62
CA GLU A 143 -5.95 -13.74 7.45
C GLU A 143 -5.66 -14.61 8.69
N ASN A 144 -6.25 -14.23 9.83
CA ASN A 144 -6.27 -14.93 11.11
C ASN A 144 -4.94 -15.05 11.83
N GLU A 145 -3.95 -15.80 11.30
CA GLU A 145 -2.70 -16.07 12.02
C GLU A 145 -1.47 -15.85 11.13
N PRO A 146 -0.45 -15.14 11.63
CA PRO A 146 0.83 -15.04 10.93
C PRO A 146 1.52 -16.40 10.85
N PRO A 147 2.15 -16.75 9.72
CA PRO A 147 2.98 -17.93 9.62
C PRO A 147 4.26 -17.77 10.45
N ASP A 148 4.86 -18.87 10.92
CA ASP A 148 6.13 -18.87 11.65
C ASP A 148 7.23 -18.10 10.91
N LYS A 149 7.20 -18.22 9.57
CA LYS A 149 8.14 -17.56 8.66
C LYS A 149 7.39 -17.01 7.45
N CYS A 150 7.57 -15.74 7.15
CA CYS A 150 6.97 -15.11 5.97
C CYS A 150 7.46 -15.80 4.69
N PRO A 151 6.58 -16.34 3.84
CA PRO A 151 6.98 -17.03 2.63
C PRO A 151 7.57 -16.12 1.56
N VAL A 152 7.31 -14.78 1.64
CA VAL A 152 7.84 -13.79 0.70
C VAL A 152 9.26 -13.35 1.09
N CYS A 153 9.45 -12.89 2.32
CA CYS A 153 10.71 -12.26 2.73
C CYS A 153 11.53 -13.06 3.75
N GLY A 154 10.97 -14.15 4.30
CA GLY A 154 11.62 -14.98 5.30
C GLY A 154 11.62 -14.41 6.73
N ALA A 155 10.96 -13.29 7.00
CA ALA A 155 10.86 -12.72 8.33
C ALA A 155 10.07 -13.65 9.28
N LYS A 156 10.38 -13.59 10.58
CA LYS A 156 9.66 -14.36 11.61
C LYS A 156 8.25 -13.83 11.84
N ALA A 157 7.38 -14.64 12.44
CA ALA A 157 6.01 -14.23 12.83
C ALA A 157 5.97 -12.90 13.62
N SER A 158 6.97 -12.63 14.46
CA SER A 158 7.08 -11.37 15.21
C SER A 158 7.22 -10.10 14.37
N ALA A 159 7.44 -10.23 13.06
CA ALA A 159 7.46 -9.11 12.12
C ALA A 159 6.05 -8.72 11.64
N PHE A 160 5.05 -9.56 11.90
CA PHE A 160 3.68 -9.26 11.54
C PHE A 160 3.00 -8.43 12.64
N PHE A 161 2.19 -7.47 12.23
CA PHE A 161 1.34 -6.70 13.12
C PHE A 161 -0.13 -6.82 12.67
N LYS A 162 -1.03 -6.83 13.63
CA LYS A 162 -2.48 -6.84 13.38
C LYS A 162 -2.91 -5.47 12.87
N VAL A 163 -3.82 -5.48 11.93
CA VAL A 163 -4.51 -4.28 11.43
C VAL A 163 -5.87 -4.21 12.12
N ASP A 164 -6.22 -3.05 12.68
CA ASP A 164 -7.52 -2.76 13.33
C ASP A 164 -8.56 -2.32 12.30
#